data_9832ebdc7912c5dc079a8797a853c254
#
_entry.id   9832ebdc7912c5dc079a8797a853c254
#
_cell.length_a   1.000
_cell.length_b   1.000
_cell.length_c   1.000
_cell.angle_alpha   90.00
_cell.angle_beta   90.00
_cell.angle_gamma   90.00
#
_symmetry.space_group_name_H-M   'P 1'
#
loop_
_entity.id
_entity.type
_entity.pdbx_description
1 polymer ?
#
loop_
_entity_poly.entity_id
_entity_poly.type
_entity_poly.pdbx_seq_one_letter_code
_entity_poly.pdbx_strand_id
1 'polypeptide(L)'
;MICRFLKTWLLPIVALIAVGIALATYESDYLFKVQELNLFLYSKMFFEQQMVVSGGLLTWLGTYFTQYFYYPALGTTLLCLWLGLMMWLFKHAFRIADRYSALLLVPLALVVITDVDLGYWIYYLKLRGHFFIAPMGFSWAFAMVWAYRVLPTKWWLRTIWLPISVALSYPFVGIYSLIAALTMAVMALVANKSIGRKVIDAIVAVLSLVAVPLVCYRTIFSQTNISDIWYTALPLFRTDVNHMAYYTPWIAMTALMLILALTIRIEVAEKPRKPLLFWTSQVALVVLVAVGTWHFWYKDKNFHHEIVMSRCIDNKDWEGVLTEYRDMEADEEPTRMMWMMKNLALTRLGRAGDEMFRYKNGDAHSDAPFEVRLTQIGGKQIYYNYGQINFCYRWCLEDGVEYGWRVDFIKYLLKCSILNGEMEAAQKYIDILKQTKYYANYGEQFEVFVKNPKLVAKNSEFSTIRHYMNSNDVLTSDNTLVEIYLLNEFSNEDSNDPLYQEQTLLAALQQKDIQMFWPRFFHYAQLHQGKRMPTHYQEAAYLYGHLENQVDISHMPFDEEVKANYEGFMALAQQNAGLTEEQLKPIMYPQYGGTFYYEYFLIRNQKSY
;
A
#
# COMPACT_ATOMS: atom_id res chain seq x y z
N MET A 1 37.28 22.45 -14.08
CA MET A 1 36.63 21.55 -13.12
C MET A 1 35.11 21.47 -13.37
N ILE A 2 34.40 22.57 -13.42
CA ILE A 2 32.93 22.64 -13.64
C ILE A 2 32.49 21.95 -14.95
N CYS A 3 33.16 22.18 -16.07
CA CYS A 3 32.82 21.60 -17.38
C CYS A 3 32.99 20.05 -17.38
N ARG A 4 33.96 19.50 -16.65
CA ARG A 4 34.15 18.05 -16.50
C ARG A 4 33.09 17.44 -15.57
N PHE A 5 32.73 18.12 -14.49
CA PHE A 5 31.65 17.74 -13.61
C PHE A 5 30.32 17.67 -14.37
N LEU A 6 29.93 18.72 -15.09
CA LEU A 6 28.72 18.76 -15.88
C LEU A 6 28.65 17.64 -16.93
N LYS A 7 29.75 17.35 -17.63
CA LYS A 7 29.78 16.25 -18.62
C LYS A 7 29.51 14.86 -18.00
N THR A 8 29.86 14.64 -16.75
CA THR A 8 29.67 13.35 -16.08
C THR A 8 28.33 13.25 -15.40
N TRP A 9 27.91 14.32 -14.74
CA TRP A 9 26.76 14.28 -13.81
C TRP A 9 25.48 14.84 -14.41
N LEU A 10 25.51 15.52 -15.57
CA LEU A 10 24.30 16.09 -16.17
C LEU A 10 23.21 15.03 -16.37
N LEU A 11 23.54 13.91 -17.01
CA LEU A 11 22.57 12.84 -17.27
C LEU A 11 22.03 12.19 -15.99
N PRO A 12 22.87 11.77 -15.01
CA PRO A 12 22.41 11.29 -13.71
C PRO A 12 21.53 12.30 -12.94
N ILE A 13 21.89 13.58 -12.94
CA ILE A 13 21.12 14.63 -12.26
C ILE A 13 19.75 14.82 -12.94
N VAL A 14 19.71 14.88 -14.28
CA VAL A 14 18.44 14.99 -15.02
C VAL A 14 17.53 13.79 -14.73
N ALA A 15 18.08 12.57 -14.73
CA ALA A 15 17.32 11.37 -14.41
C ALA A 15 16.80 11.41 -12.95
N LEU A 16 17.64 11.84 -12.00
CA LEU A 16 17.26 11.97 -10.59
C LEU A 16 16.14 13.00 -10.39
N ILE A 17 16.22 14.15 -11.07
CA ILE A 17 15.18 15.18 -11.06
C ILE A 17 13.88 14.63 -11.65
N ALA A 18 13.96 13.91 -12.79
CA ALA A 18 12.78 13.32 -13.43
C ALA A 18 12.08 12.32 -12.51
N VAL A 19 12.84 11.42 -11.86
CA VAL A 19 12.32 10.49 -10.85
C VAL A 19 11.71 11.27 -9.68
N GLY A 20 12.40 12.29 -9.18
CA GLY A 20 11.92 13.13 -8.07
C GLY A 20 10.58 13.83 -8.40
N ILE A 21 10.46 14.39 -9.61
CA ILE A 21 9.21 15.01 -10.06
C ILE A 21 8.10 13.95 -10.16
N ALA A 22 8.36 12.81 -10.81
CA ALA A 22 7.38 11.74 -10.96
C ALA A 22 6.86 11.24 -9.60
N LEU A 23 7.76 10.97 -8.65
CA LEU A 23 7.39 10.54 -7.30
C LEU A 23 6.63 11.62 -6.51
N ALA A 24 7.04 12.88 -6.59
CA ALA A 24 6.42 13.96 -5.83
C ALA A 24 5.07 14.40 -6.40
N THR A 25 4.79 14.15 -7.69
CA THR A 25 3.54 14.56 -8.34
C THR A 25 2.60 13.39 -8.57
N TYR A 26 3.02 12.39 -9.31
CA TYR A 26 2.17 11.24 -9.68
C TYR A 26 1.97 10.28 -8.51
N GLU A 27 3.01 10.02 -7.71
CA GLU A 27 2.97 9.09 -6.57
C GLU A 27 2.73 9.79 -5.22
N SER A 28 2.26 11.04 -5.21
CA SER A 28 2.10 11.84 -3.99
C SER A 28 1.25 11.15 -2.93
N ASP A 29 0.06 10.67 -3.30
CA ASP A 29 -0.86 10.01 -2.37
C ASP A 29 -0.38 8.62 -1.97
N TYR A 30 0.26 7.90 -2.89
CA TYR A 30 0.94 6.64 -2.59
C TYR A 30 2.04 6.81 -1.54
N LEU A 31 2.93 7.80 -1.70
CA LEU A 31 3.99 8.08 -0.72
C LEU A 31 3.43 8.50 0.65
N PHE A 32 2.36 9.28 0.65
CA PHE A 32 1.64 9.59 1.89
C PHE A 32 1.09 8.32 2.54
N LYS A 33 0.50 7.41 1.76
CA LYS A 33 0.01 6.12 2.28
C LYS A 33 1.15 5.26 2.83
N VAL A 34 2.29 5.20 2.14
CA VAL A 34 3.50 4.48 2.61
C VAL A 34 3.94 4.96 4.00
N GLN A 35 3.89 6.27 4.27
CA GLN A 35 4.22 6.77 5.61
C GLN A 35 3.14 6.41 6.65
N GLU A 36 1.84 6.37 6.31
CA GLU A 36 0.79 5.90 7.22
C GLU A 36 0.94 4.42 7.58
N LEU A 37 1.41 3.61 6.61
CA LEU A 37 1.74 2.20 6.80
C LEU A 37 3.07 1.98 7.55
N ASN A 38 3.72 3.04 8.00
CA ASN A 38 4.96 3.00 8.78
C ASN A 38 4.71 3.58 10.18
N LEU A 39 5.56 3.21 11.14
CA LEU A 39 5.57 3.79 12.48
C LEU A 39 7.01 4.08 12.89
N PHE A 40 7.30 5.34 13.25
CA PHE A 40 8.55 5.72 13.89
C PHE A 40 8.29 6.40 15.22
N LEU A 41 8.87 5.89 16.29
CA LEU A 41 8.74 6.44 17.64
C LEU A 41 10.07 7.04 18.11
N TYR A 42 10.01 8.27 18.65
CA TYR A 42 11.16 8.95 19.26
C TYR A 42 11.38 8.43 20.70
N SER A 43 11.67 7.13 20.82
CA SER A 43 11.91 6.50 22.11
C SER A 43 13.11 5.55 22.06
N LYS A 44 13.81 5.42 23.20
CA LYS A 44 14.92 4.48 23.36
C LYS A 44 14.49 3.03 23.15
N MET A 45 13.29 2.69 23.68
CA MET A 45 12.73 1.35 23.54
C MET A 45 12.51 0.96 22.08
N PHE A 46 11.99 1.88 21.25
CA PHE A 46 11.79 1.63 19.83
C PHE A 46 13.14 1.38 19.11
N PHE A 47 14.18 2.17 19.43
CA PHE A 47 15.52 1.94 18.91
C PHE A 47 16.06 0.55 19.30
N GLU A 48 15.96 0.19 20.60
CA GLU A 48 16.43 -1.09 21.10
C GLU A 48 15.67 -2.27 20.43
N GLN A 49 14.36 -2.13 20.22
CA GLN A 49 13.57 -3.14 19.51
C GLN A 49 13.99 -3.33 18.04
N GLN A 50 14.45 -2.27 17.36
CA GLN A 50 14.99 -2.43 16.00
C GLN A 50 16.34 -3.12 16.00
N MET A 51 17.14 -2.95 17.07
CA MET A 51 18.50 -3.49 17.17
C MET A 51 18.57 -4.98 17.55
N VAL A 52 17.43 -5.66 17.76
CA VAL A 52 17.40 -7.10 18.10
C VAL A 52 17.71 -8.02 16.93
N VAL A 53 17.75 -7.48 15.71
CA VAL A 53 18.08 -8.21 14.48
C VAL A 53 19.24 -7.52 13.74
N SER A 54 20.00 -8.29 12.98
CA SER A 54 21.03 -7.72 12.11
C SER A 54 20.38 -6.80 11.07
N GLY A 55 21.04 -5.68 10.75
CA GLY A 55 20.44 -4.65 9.88
C GLY A 55 19.46 -3.71 10.59
N GLY A 56 19.30 -3.85 11.91
CA GLY A 56 18.36 -3.04 12.70
C GLY A 56 18.62 -1.54 12.63
N LEU A 57 19.88 -1.10 12.57
CA LEU A 57 20.20 0.33 12.42
C LEU A 57 19.71 0.86 11.06
N LEU A 58 19.89 0.08 9.99
CA LEU A 58 19.45 0.44 8.66
C LEU A 58 17.91 0.52 8.60
N THR A 59 17.22 -0.42 9.24
CA THR A 59 15.76 -0.43 9.36
C THR A 59 15.27 0.77 10.18
N TRP A 60 15.92 1.07 11.30
CA TRP A 60 15.58 2.24 12.13
C TRP A 60 15.75 3.56 11.35
N LEU A 61 16.85 3.74 10.62
CA LEU A 61 17.05 4.90 9.76
C LEU A 61 16.04 4.94 8.62
N GLY A 62 15.72 3.79 8.01
CA GLY A 62 14.70 3.69 6.96
C GLY A 62 13.33 4.15 7.44
N THR A 63 12.89 3.68 8.60
CA THR A 63 11.62 4.12 9.21
C THR A 63 11.65 5.61 9.58
N TYR A 64 12.81 6.10 10.07
CA TYR A 64 13.00 7.52 10.36
C TYR A 64 12.83 8.39 9.12
N PHE A 65 13.41 8.03 7.99
CA PHE A 65 13.28 8.82 6.77
C PHE A 65 11.89 8.66 6.13
N THR A 66 11.27 7.50 6.21
CA THR A 66 9.93 7.26 5.64
C THR A 66 8.85 8.17 6.23
N GLN A 67 8.95 8.57 7.50
CA GLN A 67 7.99 9.49 8.11
C GLN A 67 7.90 10.85 7.37
N TYR A 68 8.95 11.26 6.65
CA TYR A 68 8.96 12.54 5.93
C TYR A 68 8.11 12.53 4.66
N PHE A 69 7.63 11.37 4.21
CA PHE A 69 6.59 11.30 3.19
C PHE A 69 5.21 11.84 3.66
N TYR A 70 5.09 12.22 4.93
CA TYR A 70 3.98 13.07 5.38
C TYR A 70 3.84 14.34 4.53
N TYR A 71 4.99 14.88 4.07
CA TYR A 71 5.10 15.86 3.01
C TYR A 71 5.80 15.19 1.82
N PRO A 72 5.06 14.66 0.82
CA PRO A 72 5.64 13.85 -0.26
C PRO A 72 6.85 14.49 -0.95
N ALA A 73 6.79 15.80 -1.22
CA ALA A 73 7.91 16.54 -1.81
C ALA A 73 9.18 16.54 -0.95
N LEU A 74 9.03 16.64 0.39
CA LEU A 74 10.17 16.59 1.33
C LEU A 74 10.77 15.19 1.39
N GLY A 75 9.91 14.17 1.56
CA GLY A 75 10.34 12.77 1.58
C GLY A 75 11.04 12.38 0.29
N THR A 76 10.47 12.75 -0.86
CA THR A 76 11.07 12.51 -2.18
C THR A 76 12.41 13.22 -2.34
N THR A 77 12.53 14.45 -1.85
CA THR A 77 13.82 15.17 -1.88
C THR A 77 14.89 14.42 -1.09
N LEU A 78 14.56 13.94 0.12
CA LEU A 78 15.47 13.15 0.94
C LEU A 78 15.85 11.81 0.27
N LEU A 79 14.88 11.15 -0.39
CA LEU A 79 15.13 9.94 -1.16
C LEU A 79 16.09 10.21 -2.33
N CYS A 80 15.87 11.29 -3.09
CA CYS A 80 16.74 11.70 -4.18
C CYS A 80 18.17 12.01 -3.70
N LEU A 81 18.35 12.59 -2.51
CA LEU A 81 19.67 12.80 -1.93
C LEU A 81 20.39 11.48 -1.64
N TRP A 82 19.70 10.47 -1.08
CA TRP A 82 20.26 9.15 -0.87
C TRP A 82 20.57 8.42 -2.18
N LEU A 83 19.71 8.51 -3.19
CA LEU A 83 19.94 7.96 -4.53
C LEU A 83 21.15 8.63 -5.20
N GLY A 84 21.29 9.94 -5.06
CA GLY A 84 22.45 10.70 -5.54
C GLY A 84 23.76 10.28 -4.87
N LEU A 85 23.75 10.10 -3.55
CA LEU A 85 24.88 9.60 -2.78
C LEU A 85 25.26 8.17 -3.22
N MET A 86 24.25 7.31 -3.39
CA MET A 86 24.45 5.94 -3.87
C MET A 86 25.13 5.91 -5.24
N MET A 87 24.67 6.70 -6.20
CA MET A 87 25.29 6.80 -7.53
C MET A 87 26.72 7.33 -7.44
N TRP A 88 26.99 8.30 -6.56
CA TRP A 88 28.31 8.84 -6.34
C TRP A 88 29.27 7.78 -5.78
N LEU A 89 28.86 7.05 -4.76
CA LEU A 89 29.63 5.95 -4.17
C LEU A 89 29.85 4.82 -5.19
N PHE A 90 28.84 4.46 -5.97
CA PHE A 90 28.95 3.45 -7.03
C PHE A 90 30.04 3.82 -8.04
N LYS A 91 30.03 5.09 -8.53
CA LYS A 91 31.06 5.58 -9.43
C LYS A 91 32.48 5.43 -8.86
N HIS A 92 32.67 5.80 -7.59
CA HIS A 92 33.99 5.75 -6.94
C HIS A 92 34.41 4.32 -6.58
N ALA A 93 33.48 3.48 -6.12
CA ALA A 93 33.72 2.08 -5.80
C ALA A 93 34.24 1.30 -7.01
N PHE A 94 33.67 1.52 -8.18
CA PHE A 94 34.05 0.79 -9.40
C PHE A 94 34.96 1.60 -10.34
N ARG A 95 35.37 2.83 -9.96
CA ARG A 95 36.19 3.75 -10.77
C ARG A 95 35.64 3.93 -12.19
N ILE A 96 34.32 4.15 -12.28
CA ILE A 96 33.65 4.31 -13.57
C ILE A 96 34.11 5.62 -14.23
N ALA A 97 34.66 5.51 -15.44
CA ALA A 97 35.17 6.66 -16.17
C ALA A 97 34.02 7.59 -16.58
N ASP A 98 34.28 8.91 -16.63
CA ASP A 98 33.29 9.96 -16.86
C ASP A 98 32.42 9.75 -18.12
N ARG A 99 32.96 9.11 -19.13
CA ARG A 99 32.26 8.80 -20.40
C ARG A 99 31.19 7.71 -20.29
N TYR A 100 31.22 6.89 -19.23
CA TYR A 100 30.22 5.85 -18.96
C TYR A 100 29.12 6.33 -17.99
N SER A 101 28.77 7.61 -18.06
CA SER A 101 27.75 8.21 -17.18
C SER A 101 26.40 7.51 -17.25
N ALA A 102 26.01 6.95 -18.40
CA ALA A 102 24.78 6.15 -18.53
C ALA A 102 24.75 4.92 -17.61
N LEU A 103 25.91 4.31 -17.30
CA LEU A 103 25.98 3.17 -16.38
C LEU A 103 25.52 3.53 -14.96
N LEU A 104 25.62 4.81 -14.55
CA LEU A 104 25.15 5.27 -13.25
C LEU A 104 23.63 5.23 -13.11
N LEU A 105 22.89 5.17 -14.22
CA LEU A 105 21.44 5.07 -14.23
C LEU A 105 20.95 3.66 -13.87
N VAL A 106 21.79 2.62 -14.06
CA VAL A 106 21.37 1.24 -13.76
C VAL A 106 21.08 1.04 -12.27
N PRO A 107 22.01 1.37 -11.33
CA PRO A 107 21.70 1.27 -9.90
C PRO A 107 20.55 2.20 -9.48
N LEU A 108 20.41 3.38 -10.08
CA LEU A 108 19.27 4.27 -9.83
C LEU A 108 17.95 3.57 -10.18
N ALA A 109 17.84 3.05 -11.41
CA ALA A 109 16.63 2.38 -11.88
C ALA A 109 16.27 1.14 -11.06
N LEU A 110 17.27 0.29 -10.76
CA LEU A 110 17.04 -0.92 -9.96
C LEU A 110 16.48 -0.59 -8.57
N VAL A 111 16.97 0.47 -7.93
CA VAL A 111 16.44 0.87 -6.63
C VAL A 111 15.07 1.53 -6.76
N VAL A 112 14.84 2.39 -7.76
CA VAL A 112 13.51 2.99 -7.99
C VAL A 112 12.46 1.92 -8.28
N ILE A 113 12.77 0.88 -9.05
CA ILE A 113 11.86 -0.23 -9.31
C ILE A 113 11.42 -0.91 -8.02
N THR A 114 12.29 -1.04 -7.01
CA THR A 114 11.89 -1.65 -5.72
C THR A 114 10.76 -0.90 -5.01
N ASP A 115 10.57 0.37 -5.32
CA ASP A 115 9.61 1.25 -4.67
C ASP A 115 8.32 1.40 -5.49
N VAL A 116 8.43 1.44 -6.83
CA VAL A 116 7.29 1.75 -7.69
C VAL A 116 6.57 0.52 -8.26
N ASP A 117 7.09 -0.69 -8.07
CA ASP A 117 6.52 -1.96 -8.56
C ASP A 117 5.62 -2.66 -7.52
N LEU A 118 5.37 -2.04 -6.38
CA LEU A 118 4.68 -2.70 -5.26
C LEU A 118 3.15 -2.71 -5.42
N GLY A 119 2.53 -1.59 -5.79
CA GLY A 119 1.09 -1.48 -5.86
C GLY A 119 0.41 -1.96 -4.57
N TYR A 120 -0.62 -2.78 -4.69
CA TYR A 120 -1.36 -3.34 -3.54
C TYR A 120 -0.49 -4.14 -2.56
N TRP A 121 0.69 -4.63 -2.97
CA TRP A 121 1.57 -5.38 -2.09
C TRP A 121 2.13 -4.59 -0.93
N ILE A 122 2.02 -3.24 -0.94
CA ILE A 122 2.39 -2.40 0.21
C ILE A 122 1.65 -2.79 1.49
N TYR A 123 0.43 -3.32 1.38
CA TYR A 123 -0.37 -3.73 2.54
C TYR A 123 0.17 -4.99 3.22
N TYR A 124 0.83 -5.88 2.46
CA TYR A 124 1.41 -7.14 2.95
C TYR A 124 2.90 -7.06 3.25
N LEU A 125 3.57 -6.04 2.75
CA LEU A 125 4.97 -5.82 3.03
C LEU A 125 5.13 -5.46 4.50
N LYS A 126 6.03 -6.13 5.19
CA LYS A 126 6.51 -5.71 6.52
C LYS A 126 7.36 -4.46 6.33
N LEU A 127 6.70 -3.35 6.07
CA LEU A 127 7.31 -2.06 5.72
C LEU A 127 8.00 -1.45 6.93
N ARG A 128 9.26 -1.72 7.07
CA ARG A 128 10.10 -1.06 8.07
C ARG A 128 11.09 -0.12 7.36
N GLY A 129 10.56 0.93 6.71
CA GLY A 129 11.39 1.92 6.03
C GLY A 129 11.91 1.50 4.66
N HIS A 130 11.17 0.65 3.97
CA HIS A 130 11.54 0.01 2.70
C HIS A 130 12.17 0.97 1.68
N PHE A 131 11.55 2.11 1.41
CA PHE A 131 11.99 3.10 0.42
C PHE A 131 13.42 3.63 0.65
N PHE A 132 13.85 3.69 1.90
CA PHE A 132 15.18 4.21 2.25
C PHE A 132 16.20 3.12 2.53
N ILE A 133 15.77 1.89 2.85
CA ILE A 133 16.66 0.78 3.18
C ILE A 133 17.55 0.42 1.99
N ALA A 134 16.99 0.26 0.78
CA ALA A 134 17.76 -0.13 -0.40
C ALA A 134 18.83 0.92 -0.79
N PRO A 135 18.49 2.22 -0.97
CA PRO A 135 19.50 3.22 -1.31
C PRO A 135 20.57 3.41 -0.24
N MET A 136 20.22 3.35 1.06
CA MET A 136 21.20 3.43 2.15
C MET A 136 22.07 2.18 2.24
N GLY A 137 21.48 0.99 2.12
CA GLY A 137 22.17 -0.28 2.18
C GLY A 137 23.18 -0.44 1.05
N PHE A 138 22.78 -0.13 -0.19
CA PHE A 138 23.71 -0.14 -1.32
C PHE A 138 24.77 0.96 -1.22
N SER A 139 24.43 2.14 -0.69
CA SER A 139 25.42 3.18 -0.40
C SER A 139 26.50 2.65 0.54
N TRP A 140 26.10 1.94 1.60
CA TRP A 140 27.05 1.32 2.52
C TRP A 140 27.90 0.24 1.83
N ALA A 141 27.29 -0.65 1.04
CA ALA A 141 27.99 -1.67 0.29
C ALA A 141 29.04 -1.07 -0.67
N PHE A 142 28.67 -0.01 -1.40
CA PHE A 142 29.61 0.69 -2.28
C PHE A 142 30.73 1.39 -1.50
N ALA A 143 30.43 1.98 -0.34
CA ALA A 143 31.46 2.58 0.53
C ALA A 143 32.45 1.54 1.02
N MET A 144 32.01 0.34 1.41
CA MET A 144 32.91 -0.76 1.80
C MET A 144 33.81 -1.19 0.65
N VAL A 145 33.25 -1.37 -0.56
CA VAL A 145 34.02 -1.72 -1.77
C VAL A 145 35.01 -0.61 -2.13
N TRP A 146 34.60 0.66 -2.02
CA TRP A 146 35.46 1.81 -2.25
C TRP A 146 36.61 1.84 -1.24
N ALA A 147 36.36 1.68 0.06
CA ALA A 147 37.36 1.61 1.10
C ALA A 147 38.37 0.48 0.81
N TYR A 148 37.90 -0.72 0.46
CA TYR A 148 38.76 -1.85 0.05
C TYR A 148 39.72 -1.48 -1.10
N ARG A 149 39.26 -0.70 -2.08
CA ARG A 149 40.06 -0.29 -3.25
C ARG A 149 41.06 0.81 -2.94
N VAL A 150 40.80 1.64 -1.94
CA VAL A 150 41.71 2.70 -1.49
C VAL A 150 42.84 2.14 -0.61
N LEU A 151 42.64 0.99 0.02
CA LEU A 151 43.65 0.34 0.83
C LEU A 151 44.93 0.08 0.03
N PRO A 152 46.12 0.18 0.68
CA PRO A 152 47.38 -0.17 0.06
C PRO A 152 47.34 -1.54 -0.62
N THR A 153 48.09 -1.69 -1.70
CA THR A 153 48.13 -2.92 -2.52
C THR A 153 48.77 -4.12 -1.81
N LYS A 154 49.14 -3.99 -0.54
CA LYS A 154 49.67 -5.08 0.28
C LYS A 154 48.54 -6.13 0.44
N TRP A 155 48.81 -7.34 -0.10
CA TRP A 155 47.83 -8.43 -0.13
C TRP A 155 47.21 -8.73 1.24
N TRP A 156 48.01 -8.89 2.28
CA TRP A 156 47.54 -9.26 3.61
C TRP A 156 46.60 -8.23 4.24
N LEU A 157 46.79 -6.92 3.97
CA LEU A 157 45.87 -5.87 4.44
C LEU A 157 44.47 -6.02 3.85
N ARG A 158 44.38 -6.33 2.56
CA ARG A 158 43.09 -6.53 1.86
C ARG A 158 42.40 -7.81 2.30
N THR A 159 43.19 -8.88 2.54
CA THR A 159 42.67 -10.16 3.03
C THR A 159 42.09 -10.04 4.45
N ILE A 160 42.75 -9.28 5.36
CA ILE A 160 42.27 -9.04 6.73
C ILE A 160 41.11 -8.04 6.75
N TRP A 161 41.09 -7.04 5.86
CA TRP A 161 40.02 -6.06 5.78
C TRP A 161 38.63 -6.70 5.56
N LEU A 162 38.58 -7.76 4.75
CA LEU A 162 37.31 -8.41 4.38
C LEU A 162 36.54 -8.90 5.61
N PRO A 163 37.06 -9.81 6.47
CA PRO A 163 36.34 -10.28 7.66
C PRO A 163 36.07 -9.16 8.68
N ILE A 164 37.02 -8.23 8.87
CA ILE A 164 36.85 -7.12 9.81
C ILE A 164 35.70 -6.21 9.37
N SER A 165 35.69 -5.81 8.10
CA SER A 165 34.64 -4.92 7.58
C SER A 165 33.26 -5.57 7.64
N VAL A 166 33.17 -6.88 7.38
CA VAL A 166 31.89 -7.62 7.51
C VAL A 166 31.49 -7.73 8.98
N ALA A 167 32.38 -8.11 9.88
CA ALA A 167 32.08 -8.25 11.31
C ALA A 167 31.60 -6.93 11.94
N LEU A 168 32.17 -5.80 11.52
CA LEU A 168 31.77 -4.48 12.00
C LEU A 168 30.48 -3.95 11.38
N SER A 169 30.18 -4.34 10.14
CA SER A 169 29.01 -3.75 9.42
C SER A 169 27.79 -4.66 9.39
N TYR A 170 27.92 -5.97 9.39
CA TYR A 170 26.80 -6.91 9.34
C TYR A 170 25.76 -6.68 10.45
N PRO A 171 26.11 -6.41 11.72
CA PRO A 171 25.12 -6.10 12.75
C PRO A 171 24.22 -4.91 12.40
N PHE A 172 24.73 -3.93 11.65
CA PHE A 172 24.04 -2.67 11.37
C PHE A 172 23.30 -2.64 10.04
N VAL A 173 23.84 -3.31 9.00
CA VAL A 173 23.31 -3.22 7.63
C VAL A 173 22.96 -4.58 7.00
N GLY A 174 23.08 -5.67 7.74
CA GLY A 174 22.64 -7.00 7.33
C GLY A 174 23.23 -7.48 6.00
N ILE A 175 22.38 -7.94 5.09
CA ILE A 175 22.76 -8.52 3.79
C ILE A 175 23.65 -7.61 2.93
N TYR A 176 23.52 -6.28 3.03
CA TYR A 176 24.32 -5.36 2.21
C TYR A 176 25.82 -5.47 2.50
N SER A 177 26.19 -5.83 3.75
CA SER A 177 27.58 -6.12 4.08
C SER A 177 28.06 -7.44 3.44
N LEU A 178 27.18 -8.43 3.31
CA LEU A 178 27.49 -9.70 2.66
C LEU A 178 27.65 -9.54 1.14
N ILE A 179 26.80 -8.73 0.51
CA ILE A 179 26.92 -8.37 -0.91
C ILE A 179 28.25 -7.65 -1.17
N ALA A 180 28.62 -6.71 -0.31
CA ALA A 180 29.91 -6.03 -0.40
C ALA A 180 31.08 -7.02 -0.22
N ALA A 181 31.01 -7.94 0.75
CA ALA A 181 32.00 -8.96 0.99
C ALA A 181 32.21 -9.88 -0.21
N LEU A 182 31.11 -10.36 -0.81
CA LEU A 182 31.14 -11.18 -2.01
C LEU A 182 31.81 -10.43 -3.17
N THR A 183 31.47 -9.16 -3.35
CA THR A 183 32.09 -8.29 -4.37
C THR A 183 33.60 -8.12 -4.13
N MET A 184 34.00 -7.83 -2.88
CA MET A 184 35.42 -7.70 -2.50
C MET A 184 36.18 -9.01 -2.68
N ALA A 185 35.58 -10.15 -2.35
CA ALA A 185 36.15 -11.47 -2.56
C ALA A 185 36.43 -11.74 -4.05
N VAL A 186 35.47 -11.46 -4.93
CA VAL A 186 35.70 -11.60 -6.39
C VAL A 186 36.80 -10.67 -6.86
N MET A 187 36.85 -9.42 -6.36
CA MET A 187 37.96 -8.50 -6.67
C MET A 187 39.30 -9.05 -6.23
N ALA A 188 39.41 -9.66 -5.03
CA ALA A 188 40.62 -10.27 -4.52
C ALA A 188 41.08 -11.45 -5.40
N LEU A 189 40.15 -12.36 -5.72
CA LEU A 189 40.42 -13.52 -6.58
C LEU A 189 40.90 -13.12 -7.98
N VAL A 190 40.35 -12.07 -8.55
CA VAL A 190 40.78 -11.54 -9.84
C VAL A 190 42.09 -10.79 -9.72
N ALA A 191 42.29 -10.02 -8.65
CA ALA A 191 43.50 -9.21 -8.47
C ALA A 191 44.75 -10.04 -8.17
N ASN A 192 44.65 -11.19 -7.50
CA ASN A 192 45.79 -12.02 -7.16
C ASN A 192 46.22 -12.94 -8.33
N LYS A 193 47.55 -13.01 -8.58
CA LYS A 193 48.12 -13.91 -9.61
C LYS A 193 48.49 -15.28 -9.03
N SER A 194 48.85 -15.36 -7.75
CA SER A 194 49.27 -16.58 -7.08
C SER A 194 48.06 -17.45 -6.69
N ILE A 195 48.09 -18.73 -7.04
CA ILE A 195 47.04 -19.70 -6.71
C ILE A 195 46.88 -19.82 -5.19
N GLY A 196 48.01 -19.91 -4.43
CA GLY A 196 47.96 -20.00 -2.98
C GLY A 196 47.24 -18.81 -2.32
N ARG A 197 47.50 -17.58 -2.80
CA ARG A 197 46.76 -16.39 -2.31
C ARG A 197 45.30 -16.41 -2.66
N LYS A 198 44.95 -16.89 -3.86
CA LYS A 198 43.52 -17.04 -4.24
C LYS A 198 42.77 -18.03 -3.33
N VAL A 199 43.44 -19.14 -2.97
CA VAL A 199 42.85 -20.12 -2.05
C VAL A 199 42.62 -19.51 -0.67
N ILE A 200 43.60 -18.75 -0.15
CA ILE A 200 43.47 -18.07 1.15
C ILE A 200 42.32 -17.03 1.08
N ASP A 201 42.27 -16.20 0.04
CA ASP A 201 41.22 -15.20 -0.13
C ASP A 201 39.83 -15.87 -0.25
N ALA A 202 39.71 -17.01 -0.94
CA ALA A 202 38.49 -17.77 -1.03
C ALA A 202 38.04 -18.33 0.33
N ILE A 203 38.99 -18.91 1.11
CA ILE A 203 38.67 -19.42 2.46
C ILE A 203 38.23 -18.27 3.38
N VAL A 204 38.92 -17.15 3.37
CA VAL A 204 38.59 -15.97 4.18
C VAL A 204 37.21 -15.40 3.77
N ALA A 205 36.92 -15.38 2.47
CA ALA A 205 35.61 -14.95 1.97
C ALA A 205 34.49 -15.85 2.46
N VAL A 206 34.63 -17.17 2.32
CA VAL A 206 33.62 -18.14 2.79
C VAL A 206 33.44 -18.03 4.31
N LEU A 207 34.55 -17.95 5.07
CA LEU A 207 34.46 -17.75 6.52
C LEU A 207 33.73 -16.43 6.87
N SER A 208 34.00 -15.35 6.16
CA SER A 208 33.35 -14.06 6.41
C SER A 208 31.87 -14.10 6.11
N LEU A 209 31.44 -14.75 5.02
CA LEU A 209 30.07 -14.85 4.60
C LEU A 209 29.22 -15.82 5.45
N VAL A 210 29.85 -16.85 6.02
CA VAL A 210 29.17 -17.89 6.79
C VAL A 210 29.37 -17.71 8.30
N ALA A 211 30.65 -17.57 8.76
CA ALA A 211 30.92 -17.54 10.19
C ALA A 211 30.43 -16.23 10.85
N VAL A 212 30.55 -15.07 10.18
CA VAL A 212 30.13 -13.81 10.79
C VAL A 212 28.65 -13.79 11.11
N PRO A 213 27.72 -14.11 10.16
CA PRO A 213 26.28 -14.20 10.48
C PRO A 213 25.97 -15.21 11.58
N LEU A 214 26.62 -16.40 11.58
CA LEU A 214 26.42 -17.44 12.58
C LEU A 214 26.90 -17.04 13.98
N VAL A 215 28.07 -16.37 14.06
CA VAL A 215 28.58 -15.86 15.35
C VAL A 215 27.66 -14.77 15.87
N CYS A 216 27.24 -13.80 15.03
CA CYS A 216 26.30 -12.76 15.41
C CYS A 216 24.94 -13.34 15.86
N TYR A 217 24.44 -14.37 15.17
CA TYR A 217 23.22 -15.10 15.56
C TYR A 217 23.35 -15.70 16.98
N ARG A 218 24.46 -16.38 17.27
CA ARG A 218 24.66 -17.03 18.56
C ARG A 218 24.95 -16.09 19.72
N THR A 219 25.52 -14.92 19.44
CA THR A 219 26.01 -14.00 20.48
C THR A 219 25.14 -12.76 20.67
N ILE A 220 24.51 -12.27 19.60
CA ILE A 220 23.80 -10.96 19.62
C ILE A 220 22.33 -11.12 19.25
N PHE A 221 22.01 -11.86 18.17
CA PHE A 221 20.70 -11.88 17.52
C PHE A 221 19.96 -13.20 17.69
N SER A 222 19.93 -13.73 18.92
CA SER A 222 19.30 -15.04 19.24
C SER A 222 17.79 -15.11 18.97
N GLN A 223 17.12 -13.97 18.79
CA GLN A 223 15.68 -13.90 18.48
C GLN A 223 15.36 -14.07 16.98
N THR A 224 16.38 -14.04 16.10
CA THR A 224 16.20 -14.23 14.66
C THR A 224 16.17 -15.71 14.32
N ASN A 225 15.36 -16.13 13.35
CA ASN A 225 15.43 -17.50 12.83
C ASN A 225 16.75 -17.71 12.10
N ILE A 226 17.35 -18.88 12.26
CA ILE A 226 18.63 -19.20 11.61
C ILE A 226 18.55 -19.17 10.07
N SER A 227 17.39 -19.48 9.50
CA SER A 227 17.15 -19.33 8.06
C SER A 227 17.31 -17.90 7.56
N ASP A 228 16.96 -16.92 8.40
CA ASP A 228 16.79 -15.54 7.99
C ASP A 228 18.05 -14.69 8.14
N ILE A 229 19.06 -15.18 8.83
CA ILE A 229 20.29 -14.41 9.12
C ILE A 229 21.02 -13.90 7.88
N TRP A 230 20.84 -14.55 6.72
CA TRP A 230 21.42 -14.09 5.44
C TRP A 230 20.56 -13.12 4.66
N TYR A 231 19.27 -12.95 5.05
CA TYR A 231 18.31 -12.12 4.33
C TYR A 231 17.88 -10.87 5.13
N THR A 232 18.49 -10.66 6.29
CA THR A 232 18.16 -9.50 7.14
C THR A 232 18.34 -8.18 6.40
N ALA A 233 17.46 -7.22 6.67
CA ALA A 233 17.34 -5.93 6.00
C ALA A 233 16.86 -5.98 4.54
N LEU A 234 16.37 -7.13 4.05
CA LEU A 234 15.52 -7.18 2.86
C LEU A 234 14.05 -6.97 3.23
N PRO A 235 13.23 -6.46 2.31
CA PRO A 235 11.79 -6.41 2.52
C PRO A 235 11.24 -7.83 2.67
N LEU A 236 10.44 -8.04 3.72
CA LEU A 236 9.78 -9.32 3.97
C LEU A 236 8.34 -9.21 3.48
N PHE A 237 7.96 -10.11 2.59
CA PHE A 237 6.58 -10.31 2.19
C PHE A 237 5.96 -11.46 3.01
N ARG A 238 4.65 -11.63 2.90
CA ARG A 238 3.95 -12.76 3.47
C ARG A 238 4.55 -14.06 2.96
N THR A 239 4.75 -15.03 3.85
CA THR A 239 5.51 -16.27 3.55
C THR A 239 4.76 -17.27 2.68
N ASP A 240 3.45 -17.17 2.59
CA ASP A 240 2.58 -18.07 1.80
C ASP A 240 2.46 -17.67 0.32
N VAL A 241 3.02 -16.53 -0.07
CA VAL A 241 3.00 -16.04 -1.43
C VAL A 241 4.39 -16.00 -2.03
N ASN A 242 4.55 -16.54 -3.24
CA ASN A 242 5.84 -16.59 -3.92
C ASN A 242 6.16 -15.25 -4.59
N HIS A 243 6.80 -14.35 -3.86
CA HIS A 243 7.21 -13.03 -4.35
C HIS A 243 8.67 -12.93 -4.75
N MET A 244 9.29 -14.03 -5.17
CA MET A 244 10.70 -14.02 -5.60
C MET A 244 10.99 -12.99 -6.70
N ALA A 245 10.01 -12.66 -7.53
CA ALA A 245 10.14 -11.63 -8.57
C ALA A 245 10.53 -10.26 -7.99
N TYR A 246 10.03 -9.89 -6.83
CA TYR A 246 10.33 -8.61 -6.18
C TYR A 246 11.79 -8.48 -5.72
N TYR A 247 12.50 -9.59 -5.53
CA TYR A 247 13.93 -9.57 -5.19
C TYR A 247 14.83 -9.41 -6.42
N THR A 248 14.27 -9.46 -7.64
CA THR A 248 15.02 -9.33 -8.89
C THR A 248 15.93 -8.08 -8.92
N PRO A 249 15.53 -6.87 -8.47
CA PRO A 249 16.40 -5.71 -8.45
C PRO A 249 17.65 -5.90 -7.57
N TRP A 250 17.53 -6.55 -6.41
CA TRP A 250 18.69 -6.86 -5.52
C TRP A 250 19.62 -7.88 -6.17
N ILE A 251 19.06 -8.91 -6.81
CA ILE A 251 19.83 -9.92 -7.55
C ILE A 251 20.55 -9.26 -8.73
N ALA A 252 19.85 -8.42 -9.51
CA ALA A 252 20.43 -7.69 -10.64
C ALA A 252 21.54 -6.72 -10.21
N MET A 253 21.34 -6.00 -9.10
CA MET A 253 22.36 -5.12 -8.53
C MET A 253 23.58 -5.89 -8.09
N THR A 254 23.39 -7.02 -7.38
CA THR A 254 24.48 -7.89 -6.95
C THR A 254 25.25 -8.43 -8.17
N ALA A 255 24.53 -8.91 -9.20
CA ALA A 255 25.15 -9.37 -10.44
C ALA A 255 25.96 -8.27 -11.14
N LEU A 256 25.42 -7.04 -11.21
CA LEU A 256 26.15 -5.87 -11.75
C LEU A 256 27.45 -5.63 -10.96
N MET A 257 27.39 -5.65 -9.63
CA MET A 257 28.58 -5.47 -8.79
C MET A 257 29.63 -6.55 -9.05
N LEU A 258 29.21 -7.81 -9.20
CA LEU A 258 30.13 -8.93 -9.49
C LEU A 258 30.75 -8.81 -10.89
N ILE A 259 29.95 -8.47 -11.91
CA ILE A 259 30.46 -8.23 -13.26
C ILE A 259 31.51 -7.12 -13.26
N LEU A 260 31.24 -6.00 -12.57
CA LEU A 260 32.21 -4.91 -12.45
C LEU A 260 33.47 -5.32 -11.64
N ALA A 261 33.30 -6.19 -10.64
CA ALA A 261 34.44 -6.74 -9.90
C ALA A 261 35.35 -7.63 -10.78
N LEU A 262 34.78 -8.40 -11.70
CA LEU A 262 35.53 -9.18 -12.69
C LEU A 262 36.34 -8.30 -13.65
N THR A 263 35.86 -7.09 -13.95
CA THR A 263 36.55 -6.15 -14.87
C THR A 263 37.65 -5.34 -14.23
N ILE A 264 38.02 -5.56 -12.97
CA ILE A 264 38.97 -4.73 -12.19
C ILE A 264 40.35 -4.63 -12.83
N ARG A 265 40.75 -5.62 -13.62
CA ARG A 265 42.06 -5.66 -14.35
C ARG A 265 41.97 -5.07 -15.75
N ILE A 266 40.80 -4.78 -16.25
CA ILE A 266 40.63 -4.28 -17.60
C ILE A 266 40.97 -2.78 -17.60
N GLU A 267 42.09 -2.43 -18.27
CA GLU A 267 42.42 -1.04 -18.51
C GLU A 267 41.47 -0.47 -19.58
N VAL A 268 40.72 0.53 -19.17
CA VAL A 268 39.77 1.19 -20.07
C VAL A 268 40.55 2.19 -20.92
N ALA A 269 40.64 1.93 -22.24
CA ALA A 269 41.35 2.81 -23.18
C ALA A 269 40.83 4.27 -23.08
N GLU A 270 41.68 5.27 -23.18
CA GLU A 270 41.33 6.69 -23.03
C GLU A 270 40.26 7.14 -24.06
N LYS A 271 40.32 6.60 -25.26
CA LYS A 271 39.36 6.90 -26.36
C LYS A 271 38.69 5.61 -26.84
N PRO A 272 37.39 5.63 -27.15
CA PRO A 272 36.73 4.46 -27.71
C PRO A 272 37.30 4.14 -29.11
N ARG A 273 37.60 2.86 -29.34
CA ARG A 273 38.14 2.39 -30.65
C ARG A 273 37.10 2.59 -31.78
N LYS A 274 35.79 2.51 -31.48
CA LYS A 274 34.67 2.72 -32.41
C LYS A 274 33.70 3.71 -31.76
N PRO A 275 33.85 5.01 -31.98
CA PRO A 275 33.07 6.03 -31.26
C PRO A 275 31.56 5.94 -31.54
N LEU A 276 31.14 5.64 -32.78
CA LEU A 276 29.73 5.49 -33.11
C LEU A 276 29.08 4.36 -32.30
N LEU A 277 29.67 3.16 -32.31
CA LEU A 277 29.18 2.01 -31.57
C LEU A 277 29.16 2.25 -30.04
N PHE A 278 30.14 3.02 -29.54
CA PHE A 278 30.17 3.41 -28.14
C PHE A 278 28.99 4.32 -27.78
N TRP A 279 28.75 5.39 -28.53
CA TRP A 279 27.66 6.31 -28.24
C TRP A 279 26.29 5.69 -28.47
N THR A 280 26.14 4.84 -29.49
CA THR A 280 24.88 4.09 -29.69
C THR A 280 24.61 3.14 -28.50
N SER A 281 25.65 2.49 -27.95
CA SER A 281 25.47 1.64 -26.76
C SER A 281 25.09 2.43 -25.50
N GLN A 282 25.61 3.65 -25.31
CA GLN A 282 25.21 4.53 -24.20
C GLN A 282 23.74 4.97 -24.33
N VAL A 283 23.34 5.38 -25.54
CA VAL A 283 21.93 5.73 -25.81
C VAL A 283 21.02 4.52 -25.61
N ALA A 284 21.39 3.37 -26.16
CA ALA A 284 20.64 2.12 -25.97
C ALA A 284 20.47 1.75 -24.48
N LEU A 285 21.53 1.95 -23.67
CA LEU A 285 21.45 1.71 -22.22
C LEU A 285 20.48 2.69 -21.54
N VAL A 286 20.51 3.98 -21.89
CA VAL A 286 19.57 4.97 -21.35
C VAL A 286 18.13 4.60 -21.69
N VAL A 287 17.88 4.23 -22.96
CA VAL A 287 16.54 3.81 -23.42
C VAL A 287 16.10 2.55 -22.69
N LEU A 288 16.98 1.54 -22.57
CA LEU A 288 16.67 0.30 -21.87
C LEU A 288 16.34 0.55 -20.41
N VAL A 289 17.10 1.40 -19.73
CA VAL A 289 16.84 1.77 -18.32
C VAL A 289 15.51 2.51 -18.20
N ALA A 290 15.24 3.50 -19.08
CA ALA A 290 13.99 4.26 -19.04
C ALA A 290 12.77 3.36 -19.31
N VAL A 291 12.83 2.54 -20.37
CA VAL A 291 11.76 1.58 -20.72
C VAL A 291 11.58 0.53 -19.64
N GLY A 292 12.69 0.01 -19.08
CA GLY A 292 12.62 -0.95 -17.98
C GLY A 292 11.96 -0.37 -16.74
N THR A 293 12.35 0.84 -16.31
CA THR A 293 11.73 1.52 -15.17
C THR A 293 10.23 1.76 -15.42
N TRP A 294 9.88 2.22 -16.62
CA TRP A 294 8.49 2.44 -17.02
C TRP A 294 7.68 1.13 -17.06
N HIS A 295 8.28 0.02 -17.50
CA HIS A 295 7.61 -1.28 -17.59
C HIS A 295 7.22 -1.80 -16.21
N PHE A 296 8.13 -1.70 -15.24
CA PHE A 296 7.91 -2.15 -13.87
C PHE A 296 7.18 -1.13 -13.00
N TRP A 297 6.92 0.07 -13.50
CA TRP A 297 6.11 1.03 -12.77
C TRP A 297 4.67 0.52 -12.65
N TYR A 298 4.15 0.46 -11.43
CA TYR A 298 2.77 0.06 -11.20
C TYR A 298 1.81 1.10 -11.78
N LYS A 299 0.82 0.67 -12.59
CA LYS A 299 0.01 1.58 -13.42
C LYS A 299 -1.49 1.42 -13.19
N ASP A 300 -1.90 0.64 -12.21
CA ASP A 300 -3.30 0.45 -11.87
C ASP A 300 -3.87 1.76 -11.31
N LYS A 301 -4.75 2.37 -12.08
CA LYS A 301 -5.40 3.63 -11.69
C LYS A 301 -6.33 3.44 -10.50
N ASN A 302 -7.03 2.31 -10.42
CA ASN A 302 -7.92 2.00 -9.31
C ASN A 302 -7.20 1.99 -7.98
N PHE A 303 -5.96 1.49 -7.94
CA PHE A 303 -5.13 1.55 -6.75
C PHE A 303 -4.91 2.99 -6.24
N HIS A 304 -4.65 3.94 -7.15
CA HIS A 304 -4.48 5.35 -6.79
C HIS A 304 -5.80 5.97 -6.33
N HIS A 305 -6.91 5.71 -7.05
CA HIS A 305 -8.23 6.18 -6.67
C HIS A 305 -8.65 5.67 -5.29
N GLU A 306 -8.40 4.39 -4.97
CA GLU A 306 -8.69 3.82 -3.64
C GLU A 306 -7.91 4.54 -2.52
N ILE A 307 -6.64 4.86 -2.74
CA ILE A 307 -5.81 5.59 -1.75
C ILE A 307 -6.39 6.99 -1.51
N VAL A 308 -6.75 7.71 -2.57
CA VAL A 308 -7.35 9.06 -2.46
C VAL A 308 -8.69 9.00 -1.74
N MET A 309 -9.57 8.07 -2.12
CA MET A 309 -10.87 7.87 -1.46
C MET A 309 -10.71 7.51 0.01
N SER A 310 -9.76 6.62 0.35
CA SER A 310 -9.45 6.26 1.75
C SER A 310 -9.02 7.49 2.56
N ARG A 311 -8.20 8.35 1.97
CA ARG A 311 -7.77 9.62 2.59
C ARG A 311 -8.93 10.60 2.78
N CYS A 312 -9.83 10.71 1.81
CA CYS A 312 -11.05 11.53 1.93
C CYS A 312 -11.93 11.04 3.07
N ILE A 313 -12.12 9.72 3.25
CA ILE A 313 -12.87 9.14 4.36
C ILE A 313 -12.22 9.50 5.71
N ASP A 314 -10.90 9.35 5.85
CA ASP A 314 -10.17 9.70 7.08
C ASP A 314 -10.33 11.18 7.45
N ASN A 315 -10.44 12.05 6.46
CA ASN A 315 -10.70 13.48 6.61
C ASN A 315 -12.19 13.84 6.71
N LYS A 316 -13.10 12.86 6.58
CA LYS A 316 -14.58 13.05 6.53
C LYS A 316 -15.04 13.92 5.36
N ASP A 317 -14.27 13.93 4.31
CA ASP A 317 -14.59 14.59 3.04
C ASP A 317 -15.40 13.64 2.14
N TRP A 318 -16.69 13.50 2.48
CA TRP A 318 -17.58 12.57 1.79
C TRP A 318 -17.86 12.96 0.34
N GLU A 319 -17.94 14.27 0.05
CA GLU A 319 -18.07 14.76 -1.33
C GLU A 319 -16.79 14.51 -2.14
N GLY A 320 -15.62 14.60 -1.50
CA GLY A 320 -14.34 14.23 -2.11
C GLY A 320 -14.31 12.75 -2.52
N VAL A 321 -14.85 11.85 -1.71
CA VAL A 321 -15.01 10.42 -2.06
C VAL A 321 -15.85 10.25 -3.33
N LEU A 322 -16.99 10.95 -3.42
CA LEU A 322 -17.88 10.84 -4.58
C LEU A 322 -17.28 11.48 -5.84
N THR A 323 -16.52 12.56 -5.68
CA THR A 323 -15.82 13.21 -6.79
C THR A 323 -14.78 12.25 -7.38
N GLU A 324 -13.93 11.67 -6.52
CA GLU A 324 -12.91 10.71 -6.94
C GLU A 324 -13.52 9.47 -7.60
N TYR A 325 -14.67 9.00 -7.09
CA TYR A 325 -15.39 7.88 -7.71
C TYR A 325 -15.88 8.22 -9.12
N ARG A 326 -16.41 9.44 -9.36
CA ARG A 326 -16.83 9.88 -10.69
C ARG A 326 -15.65 10.04 -11.65
N ASP A 327 -14.51 10.52 -11.15
CA ASP A 327 -13.30 10.64 -11.95
C ASP A 327 -12.80 9.26 -12.40
N MET A 328 -12.87 8.26 -11.51
CA MET A 328 -12.58 6.86 -11.86
C MET A 328 -13.55 6.31 -12.92
N GLU A 329 -14.87 6.54 -12.77
CA GLU A 329 -15.90 6.02 -13.69
C GLU A 329 -15.71 6.44 -15.16
N ALA A 330 -14.97 7.52 -15.39
CA ALA A 330 -14.71 8.01 -16.75
C ALA A 330 -13.82 7.03 -17.55
N ASP A 331 -12.90 6.34 -16.88
CA ASP A 331 -11.86 5.55 -17.53
C ASP A 331 -11.83 4.07 -17.09
N GLU A 332 -12.34 3.74 -15.90
CA GLU A 332 -12.16 2.43 -15.27
C GLU A 332 -13.50 1.85 -14.77
N GLU A 333 -13.48 0.57 -14.36
CA GLU A 333 -14.57 -0.06 -13.61
C GLU A 333 -14.22 -0.06 -12.11
N PRO A 334 -15.20 0.16 -11.21
CA PRO A 334 -14.95 0.25 -9.78
C PRO A 334 -14.55 -1.09 -9.17
N THR A 335 -13.59 -1.06 -8.25
CA THR A 335 -13.31 -2.19 -7.37
C THR A 335 -14.39 -2.32 -6.29
N ARG A 336 -14.49 -3.49 -5.66
CA ARG A 336 -15.44 -3.68 -4.54
C ARG A 336 -15.11 -2.78 -3.35
N MET A 337 -13.85 -2.46 -3.10
CA MET A 337 -13.46 -1.50 -2.05
C MET A 337 -13.98 -0.10 -2.36
N MET A 338 -13.79 0.38 -3.58
CA MET A 338 -14.28 1.69 -4.02
C MET A 338 -15.81 1.78 -3.91
N TRP A 339 -16.50 0.71 -4.29
CA TRP A 339 -17.95 0.62 -4.19
C TRP A 339 -18.43 0.74 -2.73
N MET A 340 -17.76 0.05 -1.79
CA MET A 340 -18.07 0.19 -0.35
C MET A 340 -17.77 1.61 0.16
N MET A 341 -16.67 2.21 -0.26
CA MET A 341 -16.31 3.59 0.12
C MET A 341 -17.34 4.60 -0.39
N LYS A 342 -17.79 4.46 -1.65
CA LYS A 342 -18.86 5.29 -2.23
C LYS A 342 -20.16 5.15 -1.44
N ASN A 343 -20.57 3.91 -1.15
CA ASN A 343 -21.80 3.67 -0.41
C ASN A 343 -21.75 4.26 0.99
N LEU A 344 -20.61 4.15 1.66
CA LEU A 344 -20.37 4.81 2.94
C LEU A 344 -20.52 6.33 2.84
N ALA A 345 -19.93 6.95 1.82
CA ALA A 345 -20.03 8.39 1.61
C ALA A 345 -21.50 8.83 1.35
N LEU A 346 -22.22 8.12 0.49
CA LEU A 346 -23.65 8.37 0.24
C LEU A 346 -24.49 8.23 1.51
N THR A 347 -24.21 7.22 2.32
CA THR A 347 -24.87 7.04 3.63
C THR A 347 -24.60 8.23 4.55
N ARG A 348 -23.36 8.69 4.65
CA ARG A 348 -22.99 9.84 5.49
C ARG A 348 -23.62 11.16 5.03
N LEU A 349 -23.86 11.30 3.74
CA LEU A 349 -24.55 12.44 3.14
C LEU A 349 -26.09 12.32 3.16
N GLY A 350 -26.65 11.17 3.58
CA GLY A 350 -28.09 10.89 3.54
C GLY A 350 -28.64 10.81 2.11
N ARG A 351 -27.82 10.40 1.15
CA ARG A 351 -28.16 10.35 -0.29
C ARG A 351 -28.22 8.92 -0.85
N ALA A 352 -27.98 7.90 -0.02
CA ALA A 352 -27.89 6.51 -0.48
C ALA A 352 -29.18 6.03 -1.16
N GLY A 353 -30.35 6.35 -0.60
CA GLY A 353 -31.65 5.95 -1.14
C GLY A 353 -32.03 6.60 -2.48
N ASP A 354 -31.40 7.71 -2.86
CA ASP A 354 -31.67 8.42 -4.12
C ASP A 354 -30.54 8.27 -5.16
N GLU A 355 -29.32 7.92 -4.74
CA GLU A 355 -28.16 8.00 -5.63
C GLU A 355 -27.31 6.74 -5.71
N MET A 356 -27.54 5.72 -4.86
CA MET A 356 -26.67 4.54 -4.78
C MET A 356 -26.40 3.89 -6.15
N PHE A 357 -27.44 3.73 -6.96
CA PHE A 357 -27.38 3.10 -8.28
C PHE A 357 -27.11 4.07 -9.43
N ARG A 358 -27.01 5.39 -9.16
CA ARG A 358 -26.65 6.39 -10.19
C ARG A 358 -25.18 6.37 -10.57
N TYR A 359 -24.39 5.65 -9.81
CA TYR A 359 -22.95 5.40 -10.07
C TYR A 359 -22.78 3.99 -10.64
N LYS A 360 -21.75 3.78 -11.44
CA LYS A 360 -21.40 2.42 -11.86
C LYS A 360 -21.17 1.55 -10.64
N ASN A 361 -21.83 0.42 -10.58
CA ASN A 361 -21.67 -0.50 -9.46
C ASN A 361 -20.65 -1.63 -9.75
N GLY A 362 -20.28 -1.80 -11.02
CA GLY A 362 -19.35 -2.85 -11.43
C GLY A 362 -19.86 -4.26 -11.13
N ASP A 363 -19.18 -5.26 -11.62
CA ASP A 363 -19.39 -6.66 -11.23
C ASP A 363 -18.69 -6.96 -9.90
N ALA A 364 -19.05 -8.06 -9.26
CA ALA A 364 -18.61 -8.44 -7.91
C ALA A 364 -17.11 -8.80 -7.79
N HIS A 365 -16.30 -8.60 -8.82
CA HIS A 365 -14.87 -8.92 -8.77
C HIS A 365 -14.04 -7.73 -8.28
N SER A 366 -13.05 -8.05 -7.42
CA SER A 366 -12.02 -7.09 -7.03
C SER A 366 -10.90 -7.09 -8.05
N ASP A 367 -10.40 -5.90 -8.44
CA ASP A 367 -9.21 -5.76 -9.27
C ASP A 367 -7.91 -5.89 -8.45
N ALA A 368 -8.00 -5.90 -7.13
CA ALA A 368 -6.87 -6.21 -6.28
C ALA A 368 -6.35 -7.63 -6.57
N PRO A 369 -5.03 -7.88 -6.49
CA PRO A 369 -4.48 -9.22 -6.59
C PRO A 369 -5.21 -10.17 -5.64
N PHE A 370 -5.47 -11.40 -6.10
CA PHE A 370 -6.26 -12.40 -5.34
C PHE A 370 -5.78 -12.59 -3.89
N GLU A 371 -4.48 -12.48 -3.67
CA GLU A 371 -3.86 -12.60 -2.35
C GLU A 371 -4.02 -11.35 -1.48
N VAL A 372 -4.38 -10.19 -2.05
CA VAL A 372 -4.60 -8.95 -1.31
C VAL A 372 -6.08 -8.81 -0.97
N ARG A 373 -6.42 -9.02 0.29
CA ARG A 373 -7.80 -9.05 0.77
C ARG A 373 -8.32 -7.65 1.08
N LEU A 374 -9.61 -7.44 0.91
CA LEU A 374 -10.28 -6.16 1.21
C LEU A 374 -10.04 -5.66 2.65
N THR A 375 -9.95 -6.58 3.62
CA THR A 375 -9.61 -6.24 5.01
C THR A 375 -8.26 -5.54 5.14
N GLN A 376 -7.30 -5.86 4.28
CA GLN A 376 -5.98 -5.26 4.29
C GLN A 376 -5.98 -3.86 3.65
N ILE A 377 -6.77 -3.66 2.61
CA ILE A 377 -6.82 -2.39 1.87
C ILE A 377 -7.52 -1.32 2.73
N GLY A 378 -8.80 -1.51 3.04
CA GLY A 378 -9.61 -0.51 3.72
C GLY A 378 -10.68 -1.08 4.66
N GLY A 379 -10.70 -2.41 4.88
CA GLY A 379 -11.75 -3.06 5.68
C GLY A 379 -11.86 -2.50 7.09
N LYS A 380 -10.75 -2.19 7.75
CA LYS A 380 -10.72 -1.55 9.08
C LYS A 380 -11.47 -0.22 9.09
N GLN A 381 -11.28 0.60 8.06
CA GLN A 381 -11.95 1.89 7.88
C GLN A 381 -13.45 1.71 7.66
N ILE A 382 -13.84 0.73 6.85
CA ILE A 382 -15.24 0.39 6.58
C ILE A 382 -15.91 -0.14 7.85
N TYR A 383 -15.32 -1.13 8.54
CA TYR A 383 -15.85 -1.65 9.81
C TYR A 383 -16.03 -0.55 10.85
N TYR A 384 -15.03 0.30 11.06
CA TYR A 384 -15.12 1.42 12.00
C TYR A 384 -16.32 2.31 11.69
N ASN A 385 -16.47 2.71 10.44
CA ASN A 385 -17.53 3.62 10.05
C ASN A 385 -18.94 2.99 10.12
N TYR A 386 -19.06 1.68 9.96
CA TYR A 386 -20.34 0.97 10.14
C TYR A 386 -20.53 0.40 11.56
N GLY A 387 -19.79 0.92 12.55
CA GLY A 387 -20.02 0.58 13.96
C GLY A 387 -19.51 -0.79 14.40
N GLN A 388 -18.84 -1.55 13.52
CA GLN A 388 -18.25 -2.85 13.83
C GLN A 388 -16.87 -2.64 14.50
N ILE A 389 -16.92 -2.10 15.70
CA ILE A 389 -15.75 -1.55 16.41
C ILE A 389 -14.80 -2.66 16.84
N ASN A 390 -15.32 -3.80 17.29
CA ASN A 390 -14.50 -4.93 17.71
C ASN A 390 -13.82 -5.63 16.52
N PHE A 391 -14.47 -5.69 15.34
CA PHE A 391 -13.84 -6.15 14.12
C PHE A 391 -12.72 -5.23 13.65
N CYS A 392 -12.94 -3.92 13.68
CA CYS A 392 -11.91 -2.93 13.38
C CYS A 392 -10.72 -3.08 14.34
N TYR A 393 -10.97 -3.18 15.64
CA TYR A 393 -9.95 -3.34 16.68
C TYR A 393 -9.14 -4.63 16.48
N ARG A 394 -9.83 -5.75 16.27
CA ARG A 394 -9.21 -7.06 16.02
C ARG A 394 -8.28 -7.02 14.82
N TRP A 395 -8.76 -6.53 13.67
CA TRP A 395 -7.94 -6.48 12.46
C TRP A 395 -6.72 -5.57 12.59
N CYS A 396 -6.85 -4.44 13.31
CA CYS A 396 -5.70 -3.60 13.61
C CYS A 396 -4.66 -4.30 14.49
N LEU A 397 -5.08 -5.13 15.45
CA LEU A 397 -4.17 -5.91 16.29
C LEU A 397 -3.51 -7.04 15.51
N GLU A 398 -4.29 -7.84 14.78
CA GLU A 398 -3.80 -8.99 14.02
C GLU A 398 -2.79 -8.54 12.96
N ASP A 399 -3.14 -7.53 12.17
CA ASP A 399 -2.24 -6.97 11.17
C ASP A 399 -1.01 -6.30 11.79
N GLY A 400 -1.18 -5.65 12.95
CA GLY A 400 -0.08 -5.05 13.69
C GLY A 400 0.95 -6.07 14.16
N VAL A 401 0.50 -7.26 14.55
CA VAL A 401 1.38 -8.37 14.92
C VAL A 401 2.01 -9.03 13.69
N GLU A 402 1.25 -9.23 12.62
CA GLU A 402 1.74 -9.96 11.45
C GLU A 402 2.64 -9.10 10.55
N TYR A 403 2.23 -7.86 10.24
CA TYR A 403 2.92 -6.97 9.29
C TYR A 403 3.73 -5.86 9.97
N GLY A 404 3.62 -5.72 11.28
CA GLY A 404 4.24 -4.65 12.06
C GLY A 404 3.29 -3.48 12.31
N TRP A 405 3.58 -2.77 13.40
CA TRP A 405 2.78 -1.62 13.82
C TRP A 405 2.89 -0.45 12.84
N ARG A 406 1.75 0.21 12.60
CA ARG A 406 1.55 1.29 11.65
C ARG A 406 0.77 2.41 12.30
N VAL A 407 0.94 3.62 11.81
CA VAL A 407 0.23 4.80 12.37
C VAL A 407 -1.29 4.67 12.18
N ASP A 408 -1.74 4.20 11.03
CA ASP A 408 -3.17 4.01 10.75
C ASP A 408 -3.82 3.03 11.74
N PHE A 409 -3.16 1.93 12.11
CA PHE A 409 -3.66 1.00 13.12
C PHE A 409 -3.79 1.66 14.49
N ILE A 410 -2.78 2.42 14.94
CA ILE A 410 -2.81 3.10 16.23
C ILE A 410 -3.95 4.13 16.27
N LYS A 411 -4.20 4.85 15.16
CA LYS A 411 -5.33 5.80 15.05
C LYS A 411 -6.68 5.09 15.26
N TYR A 412 -6.90 3.94 14.61
CA TYR A 412 -8.15 3.17 14.76
C TYR A 412 -8.27 2.50 16.13
N LEU A 413 -7.18 1.92 16.65
CA LEU A 413 -7.17 1.34 18.00
C LEU A 413 -7.54 2.39 19.06
N LEU A 414 -7.02 3.62 18.93
CA LEU A 414 -7.38 4.73 19.81
C LEU A 414 -8.88 5.05 19.74
N LYS A 415 -9.42 5.22 18.53
CA LYS A 415 -10.84 5.55 18.35
C LYS A 415 -11.77 4.43 18.84
N CYS A 416 -11.44 3.18 18.53
CA CYS A 416 -12.19 2.02 18.98
C CYS A 416 -12.19 1.90 20.52
N SER A 417 -11.03 2.09 21.16
CA SER A 417 -10.94 2.08 22.63
C SER A 417 -11.81 3.15 23.28
N ILE A 418 -11.87 4.36 22.71
CA ILE A 418 -12.74 5.45 23.20
C ILE A 418 -14.22 5.05 23.07
N LEU A 419 -14.62 4.48 21.93
CA LEU A 419 -16.01 4.06 21.69
C LEU A 419 -16.43 2.90 22.61
N ASN A 420 -15.54 1.97 22.89
CA ASN A 420 -15.74 0.87 23.83
C ASN A 420 -15.67 1.30 25.31
N GLY A 421 -15.27 2.55 25.59
CA GLY A 421 -15.10 3.02 26.98
C GLY A 421 -13.81 2.57 27.66
N GLU A 422 -12.86 2.01 26.91
CA GLU A 422 -11.57 1.50 27.38
C GLU A 422 -10.53 2.63 27.49
N MET A 423 -10.76 3.58 28.41
CA MET A 423 -10.00 4.83 28.49
C MET A 423 -8.51 4.63 28.80
N GLU A 424 -8.15 3.58 29.56
CA GLU A 424 -6.73 3.26 29.83
C GLU A 424 -5.99 2.78 28.57
N ALA A 425 -6.65 1.97 27.74
CA ALA A 425 -6.11 1.56 26.43
C ALA A 425 -6.00 2.77 25.49
N ALA A 426 -7.02 3.62 25.43
CA ALA A 426 -6.99 4.85 24.67
C ALA A 426 -5.81 5.74 25.06
N GLN A 427 -5.53 5.91 26.36
CA GLN A 427 -4.39 6.70 26.84
C GLN A 427 -3.06 6.12 26.35
N LYS A 428 -2.89 4.79 26.36
CA LYS A 428 -1.67 4.14 25.82
C LYS A 428 -1.46 4.46 24.33
N TYR A 429 -2.52 4.43 23.52
CA TYR A 429 -2.42 4.77 22.10
C TYR A 429 -2.13 6.26 21.88
N ILE A 430 -2.69 7.13 22.70
CA ILE A 430 -2.34 8.57 22.71
C ILE A 430 -0.85 8.74 23.01
N ASP A 431 -0.33 8.08 24.03
CA ASP A 431 1.08 8.18 24.43
C ASP A 431 2.03 7.65 23.34
N ILE A 432 1.61 6.63 22.58
CA ILE A 432 2.35 6.16 21.41
C ILE A 432 2.35 7.24 20.32
N LEU A 433 1.19 7.81 19.97
CA LEU A 433 1.10 8.86 18.93
C LEU A 433 1.89 10.11 19.30
N LYS A 434 1.94 10.49 20.57
CA LYS A 434 2.77 11.61 21.08
C LYS A 434 4.26 11.40 20.85
N GLN A 435 4.73 10.17 20.74
CA GLN A 435 6.12 9.84 20.41
C GLN A 435 6.41 9.90 18.89
N THR A 436 5.45 10.26 18.06
CA THR A 436 5.64 10.45 16.61
C THR A 436 5.85 11.93 16.29
N LYS A 437 6.47 12.23 15.16
CA LYS A 437 6.73 13.61 14.74
C LYS A 437 5.46 14.34 14.25
N TYR A 438 4.62 13.67 13.50
CA TYR A 438 3.52 14.30 12.76
C TYR A 438 2.14 14.01 13.35
N TYR A 439 2.02 13.01 14.24
CA TYR A 439 0.74 12.60 14.81
C TYR A 439 0.62 12.89 16.32
N ALA A 440 1.58 13.61 16.92
CA ALA A 440 1.51 13.99 18.34
C ALA A 440 0.25 14.83 18.60
N ASN A 441 0.03 15.89 17.81
CA ASN A 441 -1.15 16.74 17.94
C ASN A 441 -2.46 15.98 17.70
N TYR A 442 -2.46 14.99 16.79
CA TYR A 442 -3.61 14.12 16.59
C TYR A 442 -3.94 13.33 17.87
N GLY A 443 -2.93 12.72 18.51
CA GLY A 443 -3.12 12.04 19.79
C GLY A 443 -3.63 12.97 20.89
N GLU A 444 -3.05 14.16 21.02
CA GLU A 444 -3.44 15.16 22.03
C GLU A 444 -4.91 15.58 21.94
N GLN A 445 -5.46 15.70 20.72
CA GLN A 445 -6.87 16.05 20.52
C GLN A 445 -7.84 15.05 21.17
N PHE A 446 -7.44 13.79 21.32
CA PHE A 446 -8.28 12.76 21.92
C PHE A 446 -8.17 12.67 23.46
N GLU A 447 -7.18 13.34 24.10
CA GLU A 447 -7.05 13.34 25.56
C GLU A 447 -8.29 13.90 26.26
N VAL A 448 -9.00 14.82 25.63
CA VAL A 448 -10.22 15.40 26.17
C VAL A 448 -11.29 14.33 26.46
N PHE A 449 -11.35 13.29 25.64
CA PHE A 449 -12.32 12.19 25.81
C PHE A 449 -11.89 11.23 26.93
N VAL A 450 -10.60 11.00 27.10
CA VAL A 450 -10.06 10.20 28.22
C VAL A 450 -10.29 10.91 29.54
N LYS A 451 -10.04 12.21 29.59
CA LYS A 451 -10.26 13.05 30.80
C LYS A 451 -11.75 13.24 31.13
N ASN A 452 -12.60 13.30 30.11
CA ASN A 452 -14.05 13.49 30.27
C ASN A 452 -14.84 12.61 29.26
N PRO A 453 -15.11 11.32 29.58
CA PRO A 453 -15.80 10.39 28.69
C PRO A 453 -17.21 10.85 28.26
N LYS A 454 -17.87 11.74 29.01
CA LYS A 454 -19.17 12.30 28.65
C LYS A 454 -19.15 13.10 27.35
N LEU A 455 -17.97 13.62 26.96
CA LEU A 455 -17.80 14.37 25.72
C LEU A 455 -17.82 13.47 24.48
N VAL A 456 -17.59 12.18 24.62
CA VAL A 456 -17.65 11.22 23.49
C VAL A 456 -19.02 11.26 22.81
N ALA A 457 -20.12 11.33 23.58
CA ALA A 457 -21.47 11.41 23.05
C ALA A 457 -21.77 12.74 22.30
N LYS A 458 -20.98 13.78 22.54
CA LYS A 458 -21.14 15.10 21.91
C LYS A 458 -20.26 15.29 20.68
N ASN A 459 -19.31 14.40 20.46
CA ASN A 459 -18.47 14.45 19.28
C ASN A 459 -19.25 13.93 18.06
N SER A 460 -19.26 14.68 16.96
CA SER A 460 -20.06 14.35 15.78
C SER A 460 -19.66 13.01 15.14
N GLU A 461 -18.36 12.68 15.08
CA GLU A 461 -17.90 11.41 14.56
C GLU A 461 -18.38 10.23 15.43
N PHE A 462 -18.09 10.28 16.72
CA PHE A 462 -18.44 9.21 17.65
C PHE A 462 -19.96 9.07 17.83
N SER A 463 -20.70 10.18 17.83
CA SER A 463 -22.15 10.16 17.87
C SER A 463 -22.72 9.45 16.65
N THR A 464 -22.26 9.78 15.44
CA THR A 464 -22.70 9.12 14.20
C THR A 464 -22.41 7.63 14.22
N ILE A 465 -21.19 7.22 14.62
CA ILE A 465 -20.81 5.79 14.64
C ILE A 465 -21.65 5.02 15.66
N ARG A 466 -21.99 5.62 16.80
CA ARG A 466 -22.83 4.98 17.81
C ARG A 466 -24.21 4.57 17.32
N HIS A 467 -24.78 5.26 16.34
CA HIS A 467 -26.05 4.85 15.71
C HIS A 467 -25.92 3.49 15.00
N TYR A 468 -24.72 3.13 14.52
CA TYR A 468 -24.45 1.86 13.85
C TYR A 468 -23.89 0.78 14.77
N MET A 469 -23.53 1.12 16.02
CA MET A 469 -23.08 0.13 17.02
C MET A 469 -24.29 -0.63 17.53
N ASN A 470 -24.29 -1.94 17.36
CA ASN A 470 -25.30 -2.81 17.96
C ASN A 470 -24.67 -3.71 19.04
N SER A 471 -25.53 -4.45 19.76
CA SER A 471 -25.09 -5.39 20.79
C SER A 471 -24.42 -6.67 20.23
N ASN A 472 -24.45 -6.86 18.92
CA ASN A 472 -24.03 -8.08 18.24
C ASN A 472 -22.66 -7.98 17.57
N ASP A 473 -21.91 -6.88 17.80
CA ASP A 473 -20.51 -6.77 17.39
C ASP A 473 -19.64 -7.77 18.19
N VAL A 474 -19.90 -9.04 17.98
CA VAL A 474 -19.17 -10.16 18.56
C VAL A 474 -18.11 -10.65 17.60
N LEU A 475 -16.98 -11.12 18.13
CA LEU A 475 -15.86 -11.62 17.34
C LEU A 475 -16.19 -12.98 16.69
N THR A 476 -17.02 -12.96 15.67
CA THR A 476 -17.24 -14.08 14.75
C THR A 476 -16.25 -14.05 13.61
N SER A 477 -16.27 -15.06 12.74
CA SER A 477 -15.43 -15.05 11.53
C SER A 477 -16.12 -14.25 10.42
N ASP A 478 -15.44 -13.25 9.89
CA ASP A 478 -15.86 -12.54 8.69
C ASP A 478 -15.29 -13.17 7.40
N ASN A 479 -14.49 -14.23 7.54
CA ASN A 479 -13.76 -14.89 6.44
C ASN A 479 -13.01 -13.90 5.52
N THR A 480 -12.66 -12.72 6.04
CA THR A 480 -12.06 -11.61 5.29
C THR A 480 -12.95 -11.00 4.19
N LEU A 481 -14.23 -11.31 4.18
CA LEU A 481 -15.21 -10.85 3.19
C LEU A 481 -16.03 -9.68 3.78
N VAL A 482 -15.41 -8.52 3.92
CA VAL A 482 -15.96 -7.32 4.59
C VAL A 482 -17.37 -6.97 4.11
N GLU A 483 -17.57 -6.91 2.80
CA GLU A 483 -18.83 -6.53 2.19
C GLU A 483 -19.95 -7.53 2.50
N ILE A 484 -19.71 -8.81 2.26
CA ILE A 484 -20.70 -9.87 2.50
C ILE A 484 -21.04 -9.95 3.97
N TYR A 485 -20.04 -9.83 4.84
CA TYR A 485 -20.25 -9.80 6.28
C TYR A 485 -21.19 -8.66 6.68
N LEU A 486 -20.92 -7.42 6.25
CA LEU A 486 -21.76 -6.26 6.58
C LEU A 486 -23.16 -6.37 6.00
N LEU A 487 -23.32 -6.85 4.76
CA LEU A 487 -24.62 -7.06 4.15
C LEU A 487 -25.45 -8.09 4.94
N ASN A 488 -24.84 -9.19 5.37
CA ASN A 488 -25.50 -10.20 6.18
C ASN A 488 -25.85 -9.67 7.57
N GLU A 489 -24.94 -8.94 8.22
CA GLU A 489 -25.16 -8.34 9.53
C GLU A 489 -26.38 -7.40 9.50
N PHE A 490 -26.38 -6.42 8.59
CA PHE A 490 -27.48 -5.48 8.48
C PHE A 490 -28.79 -6.14 8.03
N SER A 491 -28.75 -7.14 7.14
CA SER A 491 -29.98 -7.79 6.67
C SER A 491 -30.66 -8.66 7.74
N ASN A 492 -29.91 -9.15 8.73
CA ASN A 492 -30.44 -9.97 9.80
C ASN A 492 -30.90 -9.17 11.05
N GLU A 493 -30.58 -7.89 11.10
CA GLU A 493 -30.90 -7.01 12.22
C GLU A 493 -32.13 -6.14 11.93
N ASP A 494 -32.78 -5.69 12.98
CA ASP A 494 -33.84 -4.70 12.94
C ASP A 494 -33.61 -3.64 14.04
N SER A 495 -33.88 -2.38 13.75
CA SER A 495 -33.59 -1.29 14.67
C SER A 495 -34.61 -0.17 14.57
N ASN A 496 -34.95 0.42 15.71
CA ASN A 496 -35.74 1.65 15.78
C ASN A 496 -34.90 2.93 15.59
N ASP A 497 -33.57 2.79 15.44
CA ASP A 497 -32.72 3.90 15.07
C ASP A 497 -32.86 4.18 13.56
N PRO A 498 -33.24 5.39 13.14
CA PRO A 498 -33.51 5.67 11.73
C PRO A 498 -32.29 5.46 10.83
N LEU A 499 -31.08 5.75 11.31
CA LEU A 499 -29.85 5.60 10.52
C LEU A 499 -29.47 4.12 10.36
N TYR A 500 -29.58 3.34 11.45
CA TYR A 500 -29.34 1.90 11.38
C TYR A 500 -30.39 1.21 10.51
N GLN A 501 -31.68 1.56 10.68
CA GLN A 501 -32.77 0.99 9.91
C GLN A 501 -32.63 1.25 8.40
N GLU A 502 -32.13 2.41 8.01
CA GLU A 502 -31.84 2.69 6.61
C GLU A 502 -30.78 1.72 6.07
N GLN A 503 -29.72 1.38 6.85
CA GLN A 503 -28.73 0.40 6.42
C GLN A 503 -29.31 -1.00 6.26
N THR A 504 -30.28 -1.39 7.10
CA THR A 504 -30.94 -2.70 6.94
C THR A 504 -31.76 -2.77 5.66
N LEU A 505 -32.44 -1.67 5.28
CA LEU A 505 -33.17 -1.56 4.01
C LEU A 505 -32.21 -1.57 2.81
N LEU A 506 -31.11 -0.80 2.88
CA LEU A 506 -30.09 -0.78 1.84
C LEU A 506 -29.43 -2.15 1.65
N ALA A 507 -29.17 -2.89 2.73
CA ALA A 507 -28.63 -4.25 2.65
C ALA A 507 -29.60 -5.22 1.94
N ALA A 508 -30.89 -5.14 2.24
CA ALA A 508 -31.93 -5.93 1.55
C ALA A 508 -31.99 -5.61 0.05
N LEU A 509 -31.85 -4.33 -0.34
CA LEU A 509 -31.78 -3.90 -1.74
C LEU A 509 -30.54 -4.47 -2.45
N GLN A 510 -29.37 -4.33 -1.85
CA GLN A 510 -28.10 -4.79 -2.44
C GLN A 510 -28.06 -6.32 -2.58
N GLN A 511 -28.68 -7.04 -1.63
CA GLN A 511 -28.82 -8.50 -1.71
C GLN A 511 -29.97 -8.95 -2.61
N LYS A 512 -30.81 -8.02 -3.09
CA LYS A 512 -32.03 -8.30 -3.87
C LYS A 512 -32.96 -9.27 -3.15
N ASP A 513 -33.05 -9.12 -1.82
CA ASP A 513 -33.84 -9.99 -0.96
C ASP A 513 -35.25 -9.39 -0.75
N ILE A 514 -36.20 -9.89 -1.53
CA ILE A 514 -37.58 -9.40 -1.53
C ILE A 514 -38.26 -9.66 -0.16
N GLN A 515 -37.96 -10.81 0.46
CA GLN A 515 -38.60 -11.18 1.74
C GLN A 515 -38.16 -10.25 2.87
N MET A 516 -36.88 -9.87 2.86
CA MET A 516 -36.32 -8.94 3.84
C MET A 516 -36.67 -7.47 3.51
N PHE A 517 -36.91 -7.14 2.24
CA PHE A 517 -37.21 -5.79 1.81
C PHE A 517 -38.50 -5.25 2.42
N TRP A 518 -39.64 -5.94 2.29
CA TRP A 518 -40.93 -5.40 2.66
C TRP A 518 -41.05 -5.02 4.15
N PRO A 519 -40.67 -5.85 5.10
CA PRO A 519 -40.70 -5.45 6.52
C PRO A 519 -39.86 -4.19 6.77
N ARG A 520 -38.67 -4.09 6.17
CA ARG A 520 -37.78 -2.96 6.34
C ARG A 520 -38.25 -1.70 5.64
N PHE A 521 -38.86 -1.84 4.47
CA PHE A 521 -39.45 -0.73 3.74
C PHE A 521 -40.62 -0.08 4.55
N PHE A 522 -41.51 -0.87 5.11
CA PHE A 522 -42.59 -0.35 5.94
C PHE A 522 -42.06 0.26 7.25
N HIS A 523 -41.10 -0.35 7.85
CA HIS A 523 -40.48 0.20 9.06
C HIS A 523 -39.75 1.51 8.77
N TYR A 524 -39.00 1.60 7.66
CA TYR A 524 -38.42 2.85 7.19
C TYR A 524 -39.50 3.95 6.99
N ALA A 525 -40.60 3.63 6.31
CA ALA A 525 -41.71 4.56 6.09
C ALA A 525 -42.33 5.04 7.41
N GLN A 526 -42.43 4.16 8.40
CA GLN A 526 -42.93 4.49 9.74
C GLN A 526 -41.98 5.45 10.49
N LEU A 527 -40.67 5.22 10.43
CA LEU A 527 -39.66 6.07 11.10
C LEU A 527 -39.51 7.44 10.41
N HIS A 528 -39.83 7.54 9.11
CA HIS A 528 -39.66 8.75 8.31
C HIS A 528 -40.95 9.35 7.84
N GLN A 529 -42.01 9.26 8.67
CA GLN A 529 -43.34 9.82 8.34
C GLN A 529 -43.26 11.29 7.90
N GLY A 530 -43.95 11.63 6.84
CA GLY A 530 -43.98 12.99 6.28
C GLY A 530 -42.80 13.39 5.41
N LYS A 531 -41.79 12.50 5.25
CA LYS A 531 -40.70 12.69 4.28
C LYS A 531 -41.04 11.99 2.96
N ARG A 532 -40.51 12.52 1.85
CA ARG A 532 -40.54 11.83 0.56
C ARG A 532 -39.77 10.51 0.67
N MET A 533 -40.36 9.43 0.13
CA MET A 533 -39.65 8.16 0.01
C MET A 533 -38.53 8.30 -1.04
N PRO A 534 -37.26 7.91 -0.73
CA PRO A 534 -36.18 7.94 -1.69
C PRO A 534 -36.45 7.13 -2.96
N THR A 535 -35.91 7.58 -4.08
CA THR A 535 -36.21 7.07 -5.42
C THR A 535 -35.96 5.57 -5.55
N HIS A 536 -34.83 5.08 -5.11
CA HIS A 536 -34.50 3.66 -5.26
C HIS A 536 -35.34 2.74 -4.37
N TYR A 537 -35.84 3.25 -3.24
CA TYR A 537 -36.76 2.48 -2.41
C TYR A 537 -38.14 2.40 -3.07
N GLN A 538 -38.58 3.47 -3.75
CA GLN A 538 -39.80 3.45 -4.56
C GLN A 538 -39.65 2.51 -5.76
N GLU A 539 -38.53 2.56 -6.48
CA GLU A 539 -38.25 1.69 -7.62
C GLU A 539 -38.30 0.21 -7.21
N ALA A 540 -37.65 -0.13 -6.07
CA ALA A 540 -37.68 -1.49 -5.55
C ALA A 540 -39.07 -1.93 -5.13
N ALA A 541 -39.80 -1.09 -4.41
CA ALA A 541 -41.21 -1.40 -4.02
C ALA A 541 -42.11 -1.59 -5.23
N TYR A 542 -41.97 -0.73 -6.25
CA TYR A 542 -42.73 -0.85 -7.49
C TYR A 542 -42.39 -2.13 -8.26
N LEU A 543 -41.13 -2.46 -8.39
CA LEU A 543 -40.66 -3.69 -9.04
C LEU A 543 -41.16 -4.94 -8.30
N TYR A 544 -40.92 -5.01 -7.00
CA TYR A 544 -41.28 -6.19 -6.20
C TYR A 544 -42.78 -6.41 -6.10
N GLY A 545 -43.57 -5.33 -6.05
CA GLY A 545 -45.02 -5.43 -6.10
C GLY A 545 -45.55 -6.02 -7.41
N HIS A 546 -44.88 -5.79 -8.55
CA HIS A 546 -45.23 -6.39 -9.83
C HIS A 546 -44.73 -7.83 -9.99
N LEU A 547 -43.55 -8.19 -9.37
CA LEU A 547 -42.99 -9.51 -9.49
C LEU A 547 -43.72 -10.56 -8.64
N GLU A 548 -44.10 -10.24 -7.41
CA GLU A 548 -44.61 -11.23 -6.47
C GLU A 548 -46.10 -11.14 -6.14
N ASN A 549 -46.76 -10.04 -6.41
CA ASN A 549 -48.18 -9.81 -6.06
C ASN A 549 -48.54 -10.07 -4.57
N GLN A 550 -47.57 -10.05 -3.66
CA GLN A 550 -47.80 -10.30 -2.23
C GLN A 550 -48.26 -9.04 -1.49
N VAL A 551 -47.86 -7.88 -1.99
CA VAL A 551 -48.20 -6.58 -1.41
C VAL A 551 -48.97 -5.78 -2.44
N ASP A 552 -50.14 -5.29 -2.06
CA ASP A 552 -50.92 -4.38 -2.92
C ASP A 552 -50.26 -3.00 -2.97
N ILE A 553 -49.68 -2.69 -4.11
CA ILE A 553 -49.01 -1.41 -4.37
C ILE A 553 -49.92 -0.36 -5.01
N SER A 554 -51.16 -0.69 -5.35
CA SER A 554 -52.07 0.19 -6.12
C SER A 554 -52.39 1.52 -5.43
N HIS A 555 -52.30 1.55 -4.10
CA HIS A 555 -52.56 2.73 -3.28
C HIS A 555 -51.30 3.41 -2.74
N MET A 556 -50.12 2.93 -3.12
CA MET A 556 -48.86 3.56 -2.71
C MET A 556 -48.55 4.81 -3.55
N PRO A 557 -48.10 5.90 -2.94
CA PRO A 557 -47.77 7.16 -3.63
C PRO A 557 -46.41 7.09 -4.30
N PHE A 558 -46.32 6.45 -5.47
CA PHE A 558 -45.10 6.43 -6.28
C PHE A 558 -44.97 7.67 -7.15
N ASP A 559 -43.77 8.18 -7.30
CA ASP A 559 -43.47 9.25 -8.24
C ASP A 559 -43.70 8.78 -9.68
N GLU A 560 -44.19 9.66 -10.55
CA GLU A 560 -44.51 9.33 -11.96
C GLU A 560 -43.26 8.89 -12.74
N GLU A 561 -42.10 9.44 -12.40
CA GLU A 561 -40.81 9.04 -12.98
C GLU A 561 -40.47 7.56 -12.69
N VAL A 562 -40.74 7.08 -11.48
CA VAL A 562 -40.52 5.69 -11.08
C VAL A 562 -41.35 4.74 -11.94
N LYS A 563 -42.61 5.07 -12.15
CA LYS A 563 -43.51 4.26 -12.99
C LYS A 563 -43.07 4.27 -14.45
N ALA A 564 -42.80 5.45 -15.00
CA ALA A 564 -42.37 5.62 -16.39
C ALA A 564 -41.06 4.89 -16.67
N ASN A 565 -40.08 4.94 -15.75
CA ASN A 565 -38.82 4.23 -15.87
C ASN A 565 -39.02 2.70 -15.85
N TYR A 566 -39.93 2.18 -15.02
CA TYR A 566 -40.26 0.75 -15.03
C TYR A 566 -40.88 0.30 -16.35
N GLU A 567 -41.90 0.99 -16.80
CA GLU A 567 -42.61 0.66 -18.05
C GLU A 567 -41.67 0.75 -19.25
N GLY A 568 -40.85 1.79 -19.32
CA GLY A 568 -39.85 1.98 -20.37
C GLY A 568 -38.77 0.90 -20.33
N PHE A 569 -38.26 0.55 -19.14
CA PHE A 569 -37.26 -0.53 -18.96
C PHE A 569 -37.84 -1.86 -19.46
N MET A 570 -39.03 -2.24 -19.03
CA MET A 570 -39.66 -3.49 -19.42
C MET A 570 -39.99 -3.54 -20.93
N ALA A 571 -40.44 -2.43 -21.51
CA ALA A 571 -40.68 -2.34 -22.94
C ALA A 571 -39.43 -2.51 -23.78
N LEU A 572 -38.33 -1.85 -23.38
CA LEU A 572 -37.04 -1.97 -24.06
C LEU A 572 -36.44 -3.38 -23.89
N ALA A 573 -36.54 -3.99 -22.71
CA ALA A 573 -36.12 -5.37 -22.47
C ALA A 573 -36.91 -6.35 -23.34
N GLN A 574 -38.23 -6.17 -23.48
CA GLN A 574 -39.08 -7.01 -24.32
C GLN A 574 -38.74 -6.89 -25.82
N GLN A 575 -38.42 -5.68 -26.30
CA GLN A 575 -37.97 -5.45 -27.68
C GLN A 575 -36.65 -6.20 -28.00
N ASN A 576 -35.84 -6.48 -26.98
CA ASN A 576 -34.54 -7.12 -27.09
C ASN A 576 -34.51 -8.52 -26.45
N ALA A 577 -35.64 -9.18 -26.29
CA ALA A 577 -35.80 -10.46 -25.55
C ALA A 577 -34.93 -11.65 -26.08
N GLY A 578 -34.33 -11.51 -27.25
CA GLY A 578 -33.40 -12.52 -27.82
C GLY A 578 -31.94 -12.32 -27.49
N LEU A 579 -31.57 -11.26 -26.78
CA LEU A 579 -30.19 -10.93 -26.44
C LEU A 579 -29.80 -11.52 -25.07
N THR A 580 -28.51 -11.78 -24.90
CA THR A 580 -27.95 -12.16 -23.59
C THR A 580 -27.86 -10.96 -22.67
N GLU A 581 -27.72 -11.18 -21.34
CA GLU A 581 -27.55 -10.10 -20.36
C GLU A 581 -26.38 -9.17 -20.74
N GLU A 582 -25.24 -9.72 -21.15
CA GLU A 582 -24.08 -8.96 -21.58
C GLU A 582 -24.33 -8.07 -22.81
N GLN A 583 -25.19 -8.52 -23.72
CA GLN A 583 -25.60 -7.74 -24.89
C GLN A 583 -26.64 -6.67 -24.54
N LEU A 584 -27.47 -6.92 -23.53
CA LEU A 584 -28.49 -5.97 -23.04
C LEU A 584 -27.87 -4.82 -22.23
N LYS A 585 -26.85 -5.08 -21.43
CA LYS A 585 -26.18 -4.06 -20.58
C LYS A 585 -25.89 -2.75 -21.33
N PRO A 586 -25.14 -2.73 -22.45
CA PRO A 586 -24.82 -1.49 -23.14
C PRO A 586 -26.02 -0.79 -23.78
N ILE A 587 -27.10 -1.54 -24.08
CA ILE A 587 -28.34 -0.97 -24.65
C ILE A 587 -29.17 -0.28 -23.57
N MET A 588 -29.26 -0.89 -22.39
CA MET A 588 -30.10 -0.42 -21.29
C MET A 588 -29.41 0.67 -20.45
N TYR A 589 -28.09 0.62 -20.31
CA TYR A 589 -27.30 1.48 -19.42
C TYR A 589 -27.52 2.98 -19.66
N PRO A 590 -27.49 3.51 -20.91
CA PRO A 590 -27.59 4.95 -21.14
C PRO A 590 -28.85 5.60 -20.58
N GLN A 591 -29.96 4.84 -20.50
CA GLN A 591 -31.25 5.34 -20.05
C GLN A 591 -31.63 4.88 -18.65
N TYR A 592 -31.26 3.66 -18.28
CA TYR A 592 -31.70 3.03 -17.04
C TYR A 592 -30.57 2.59 -16.09
N GLY A 593 -29.29 2.81 -16.46
CA GLY A 593 -28.13 2.38 -15.67
C GLY A 593 -28.12 2.93 -14.25
N GLY A 594 -28.80 4.08 -14.01
CA GLY A 594 -28.91 4.69 -12.69
C GLY A 594 -30.17 4.28 -11.89
N THR A 595 -30.87 3.22 -12.28
CA THR A 595 -32.10 2.75 -11.63
C THR A 595 -31.89 1.42 -10.92
N PHE A 596 -32.73 1.15 -9.91
CA PHE A 596 -32.75 -0.17 -9.28
C PHE A 596 -33.20 -1.28 -10.24
N TYR A 597 -33.97 -0.96 -11.28
CA TYR A 597 -34.39 -1.93 -12.31
C TYR A 597 -33.16 -2.51 -13.05
N TYR A 598 -32.25 -1.64 -13.46
CA TYR A 598 -31.00 -2.06 -14.10
C TYR A 598 -30.14 -2.91 -13.16
N GLU A 599 -29.96 -2.46 -11.93
CA GLU A 599 -29.25 -3.17 -10.89
C GLU A 599 -29.84 -4.56 -10.64
N TYR A 600 -31.16 -4.65 -10.53
CA TYR A 600 -31.84 -5.92 -10.22
C TYR A 600 -31.67 -6.97 -11.32
N PHE A 601 -31.89 -6.60 -12.58
CA PHE A 601 -31.91 -7.55 -13.68
C PHE A 601 -30.55 -7.79 -14.33
N LEU A 602 -29.64 -6.82 -14.36
CA LEU A 602 -28.45 -6.85 -15.21
C LEU A 602 -27.13 -6.87 -14.44
N ILE A 603 -27.13 -6.50 -13.15
CA ILE A 603 -25.93 -6.60 -12.32
C ILE A 603 -25.99 -7.89 -11.50
N ARG A 604 -24.89 -8.65 -11.43
CA ARG A 604 -24.84 -9.90 -10.68
C ARG A 604 -24.95 -9.66 -9.17
N ASN A 605 -25.59 -10.60 -8.48
CA ASN A 605 -25.72 -10.54 -7.04
C ASN A 605 -24.37 -10.82 -6.34
N GLN A 606 -24.07 -10.09 -5.26
CA GLN A 606 -22.87 -10.20 -4.45
C GLN A 606 -22.68 -11.57 -3.76
N LYS A 607 -23.67 -12.44 -3.76
CA LYS A 607 -23.60 -13.77 -3.13
C LYS A 607 -22.69 -14.79 -3.83
N SER A 608 -22.05 -14.45 -4.94
CA SER A 608 -21.29 -15.38 -5.77
C SER A 608 -19.76 -15.26 -5.61
N TYR A 609 -19.28 -15.18 -4.37
CA TYR A 609 -17.86 -15.37 -4.07
C TYR A 609 -17.56 -16.85 -3.77
#